data_86aecc08800c94462652b7985d1a7755
#
_entry.id   86aecc08800c94462652b7985d1a7755
#
_cell.length_a   1.000
_cell.length_b   1.000
_cell.length_c   1.000
_cell.angle_alpha   90.00
_cell.angle_beta   90.00
_cell.angle_gamma   90.00
#
_symmetry.space_group_name_H-M   'P 1'
#
loop_
_entity.id
_entity.type
_entity.pdbx_description
1 polymer ?
#
loop_
_entity_poly.entity_id
_entity_poly.type
_entity_poly.pdbx_seq_one_letter_code
_entity_poly.pdbx_strand_id
1 'polypeptide(L)'
;MKRTILLSMMTLCFSAMTWAQKTVVSNEAGPKEEAFDVVEQMPEFPGGMEALMQFMGQNMKYPKDAQKRKKQGRVLVTFVVEKDGSVSNAVVVKSVWPSLDAEALRVVRAMPKWAPGKQNGKVVRVKFTMPFNFAL
;
A
#
# COMPACT_ATOMS: atom_id res chain seq x y z
N MET A 1 -51.40 -37.48 -1.12
CA MET A 1 -51.02 -37.23 -1.23
C MET A 1 -50.27 -36.43 -1.40
N LYS A 2 -50.13 -36.35 -1.54
CA LYS A 2 -49.55 -35.75 -1.82
C LYS A 2 -48.93 -34.84 -1.60
N ARG A 3 -48.80 -34.69 -1.45
CA ARG A 3 -48.35 -33.89 -1.31
C ARG A 3 -47.56 -33.34 -0.95
N THR A 4 -47.34 -33.53 -0.79
CA THR A 4 -46.69 -33.09 -0.47
C THR A 4 -45.68 -32.74 -0.48
N ILE A 5 -45.63 -33.05 -0.64
CA ILE A 5 -44.79 -32.93 -0.72
C ILE A 5 -43.96 -32.29 -1.06
N LEU A 6 -43.95 -32.34 -1.41
CA LEU A 6 -43.20 -31.90 -1.91
C LEU A 6 -42.65 -30.92 -1.74
N LEU A 7 -42.76 -30.68 -1.74
CA LEU A 7 -42.40 -29.75 -1.70
C LEU A 7 -41.50 -29.23 -1.10
N SER A 8 -41.44 -29.47 -0.80
CA SER A 8 -40.69 -29.02 -0.17
C SER A 8 -39.52 -28.91 -0.38
N MET A 9 -39.33 -29.35 -0.66
CA MET A 9 -38.26 -29.36 -0.90
C MET A 9 -37.67 -28.48 -1.28
N MET A 10 -37.79 -28.25 -1.69
CA MET A 10 -37.31 -27.54 -2.21
C MET A 10 -36.76 -26.60 -1.68
N THR A 11 -36.85 -26.40 -1.45
CA THR A 11 -36.53 -25.46 -0.90
C THR A 11 -35.34 -25.42 -0.54
N LEU A 12 -34.96 -25.98 -0.28
CA LEU A 12 -33.86 -25.92 0.12
C LEU A 12 -32.95 -25.49 -0.54
N CYS A 13 -32.92 -25.69 -1.23
CA CYS A 13 -32.04 -25.50 -1.95
C CYS A 13 -31.64 -24.37 -2.05
N PHE A 14 -31.90 -23.95 -2.03
CA PHE A 14 -31.50 -22.93 -2.30
C PHE A 14 -30.88 -22.23 -1.58
N SER A 15 -30.88 -22.34 -1.28
CA SER A 15 -30.54 -21.61 -0.55
C SER A 15 -29.32 -21.75 -0.30
N ALA A 16 -29.10 -22.42 -0.01
CA ALA A 16 -27.97 -22.66 0.31
C ALA A 16 -27.09 -22.20 -0.50
N MET A 17 -26.90 -22.35 -1.16
CA MET A 17 -26.05 -22.03 -1.94
C MET A 17 -25.81 -20.88 -2.07
N THR A 18 -26.34 -20.44 -2.04
CA THR A 18 -26.17 -19.32 -2.29
C THR A 18 -25.14 -18.79 -1.64
N TRP A 19 -24.88 -18.73 -0.66
CA TRP A 19 -23.96 -18.09 -0.13
C TRP A 19 -22.81 -18.61 -0.18
N ALA A 20 -22.83 -19.46 -0.36
CA ALA A 20 -21.72 -20.00 -0.35
C ALA A 20 -20.93 -19.28 -1.19
N GLN A 21 -21.26 -18.91 -2.05
CA GLN A 21 -20.56 -18.31 -2.89
C GLN A 21 -19.97 -17.26 -2.51
N LYS A 22 -20.37 -16.64 -1.93
CA LYS A 22 -19.80 -15.57 -1.68
C LYS A 22 -18.61 -15.76 -1.18
N THR A 23 -18.42 -16.46 -0.64
CA THR A 23 -17.34 -16.59 0.01
C THR A 23 -16.34 -16.80 -0.81
N VAL A 24 -16.38 -17.36 -1.44
CA VAL A 24 -15.51 -17.67 -2.17
C VAL A 24 -14.92 -16.81 -2.75
N VAL A 25 -15.31 -16.26 -3.14
CA VAL A 25 -14.81 -15.42 -3.77
C VAL A 25 -13.70 -14.97 -3.37
N SER A 26 -13.64 -14.68 -2.59
CA SER A 26 -12.67 -14.12 -2.15
C SER A 26 -11.50 -14.68 -2.39
N ASN A 27 -11.31 -15.49 -2.22
CA ASN A 27 -10.21 -15.98 -2.23
C ASN A 27 -9.57 -15.97 -3.35
N GLU A 28 -9.96 -15.91 -4.14
CA GLU A 28 -9.37 -15.95 -5.20
C GLU A 28 -8.48 -15.02 -5.37
N ALA A 29 -8.59 -14.22 -4.97
CA ALA A 29 -7.82 -13.24 -5.17
C ALA A 29 -6.53 -13.57 -4.86
N GLY A 30 -6.08 -14.13 -4.57
CA GLY A 30 -4.93 -14.22 -4.41
C GLY A 30 -4.47 -13.73 -3.42
N PRO A 31 -4.29 -14.02 -2.72
CA PRO A 31 -3.98 -13.63 -1.63
C PRO A 31 -2.88 -12.99 -1.26
N LYS A 32 -2.79 -11.81 -1.35
CA LYS A 32 -1.85 -11.10 -0.77
C LYS A 32 -2.22 -10.89 0.62
N GLU A 33 -1.34 -10.99 1.51
CA GLU A 33 -1.61 -10.67 2.89
C GLU A 33 -1.81 -9.19 3.01
N GLU A 34 -2.65 -8.80 3.93
CA GLU A 34 -2.87 -7.40 4.15
C GLU A 34 -1.64 -6.75 4.71
N ALA A 35 -1.42 -5.49 4.38
CA ALA A 35 -0.31 -4.73 4.93
C ALA A 35 -0.73 -4.12 6.27
N PHE A 36 0.16 -4.10 7.22
CA PHE A 36 -0.10 -3.52 8.53
C PHE A 36 0.24 -2.03 8.51
N ASP A 37 -0.49 -1.25 9.27
CA ASP A 37 -0.16 0.18 9.40
C ASP A 37 0.83 0.41 10.52
N VAL A 38 0.74 -0.35 11.58
CA VAL A 38 1.65 -0.23 12.72
C VAL A 38 2.00 -1.63 13.18
N VAL A 39 3.27 -1.88 13.40
CA VAL A 39 3.74 -3.18 13.88
C VAL A 39 4.73 -2.97 14.99
N GLU A 40 5.10 -4.06 15.65
CA GLU A 40 6.02 -3.97 16.76
C GLU A 40 7.38 -3.43 16.35
N GLN A 41 7.85 -3.84 15.19
CA GLN A 41 9.11 -3.33 14.69
C GLN A 41 8.86 -2.76 13.30
N MET A 42 8.93 -1.45 13.19
CA MET A 42 8.66 -0.79 11.92
C MET A 42 9.80 -1.01 10.93
N PRO A 43 9.49 -0.97 9.62
CA PRO A 43 10.55 -1.10 8.63
C PRO A 43 11.52 0.06 8.74
N GLU A 44 12.74 -0.20 8.30
CA GLU A 44 13.78 0.81 8.42
C GLU A 44 14.56 0.91 7.13
N PHE A 45 14.84 2.14 6.71
CA PHE A 45 15.65 2.36 5.52
C PHE A 45 17.09 1.89 5.83
N PRO A 46 17.80 1.33 4.85
CA PRO A 46 19.17 0.87 5.09
C PRO A 46 20.03 2.04 5.58
N GLY A 47 20.61 1.88 6.75
CA GLY A 47 21.39 2.95 7.36
C GLY A 47 20.57 3.89 8.22
N GLY A 48 19.27 3.68 8.32
CA GLY A 48 18.43 4.43 9.23
C GLY A 48 17.94 5.76 8.67
N MET A 49 17.39 6.57 9.52
CA MET A 49 16.78 7.83 9.12
C MET A 49 17.79 8.78 8.48
N GLU A 50 19.00 8.79 8.96
CA GLU A 50 20.02 9.65 8.41
C GLU A 50 20.31 9.28 6.95
N ALA A 51 20.43 8.00 6.67
CA ALA A 51 20.68 7.54 5.30
C ALA A 51 19.49 7.84 4.41
N LEU A 52 18.28 7.76 4.96
CA LEU A 52 17.08 8.09 4.21
C LEU A 52 17.10 9.56 3.82
N MET A 53 17.45 10.45 4.74
CA MET A 53 17.49 11.86 4.44
C MET A 53 18.56 12.18 3.40
N GLN A 54 19.70 11.50 3.46
CA GLN A 54 20.72 11.68 2.45
C GLN A 54 20.25 11.18 1.10
N PHE A 55 19.59 10.04 1.07
CA PHE A 55 19.08 9.49 -0.17
C PHE A 55 18.09 10.46 -0.82
N MET A 56 17.19 11.00 -0.03
CA MET A 56 16.23 11.95 -0.55
C MET A 56 16.89 13.21 -1.04
N GLY A 57 17.85 13.74 -0.31
CA GLY A 57 18.57 14.93 -0.71
C GLY A 57 19.36 14.74 -2.01
N GLN A 58 19.88 13.54 -2.23
CA GLN A 58 20.66 13.28 -3.42
C GLN A 58 19.79 12.93 -4.63
N ASN A 59 18.61 12.39 -4.40
CA ASN A 59 17.78 11.86 -5.48
C ASN A 59 16.58 12.72 -5.85
N MET A 60 16.09 13.53 -4.93
CA MET A 60 14.94 14.37 -5.21
C MET A 60 15.38 15.56 -6.05
N LYS A 61 14.64 15.81 -7.11
CA LYS A 61 14.90 16.96 -7.96
C LYS A 61 13.63 17.79 -8.03
N TYR A 62 13.81 19.08 -8.03
CA TYR A 62 12.67 19.97 -8.11
C TYR A 62 12.31 20.14 -9.59
N PRO A 63 11.12 19.71 -10.01
CA PRO A 63 10.75 19.82 -11.41
C PRO A 63 10.73 21.28 -11.88
N LYS A 64 11.19 21.51 -13.09
CA LYS A 64 11.33 22.87 -13.57
C LYS A 64 10.00 23.61 -13.71
N ASP A 65 8.96 22.91 -14.14
CA ASP A 65 7.66 23.55 -14.27
C ASP A 65 7.11 24.00 -12.93
N ALA A 66 7.36 23.20 -11.89
CA ALA A 66 6.92 23.57 -10.55
C ALA A 66 7.72 24.75 -10.03
N GLN A 67 9.01 24.81 -10.36
CA GLN A 67 9.81 25.94 -9.97
C GLN A 67 9.31 27.22 -10.65
N LYS A 68 9.03 27.15 -11.94
CA LYS A 68 8.56 28.32 -12.67
C LYS A 68 7.23 28.83 -12.13
N ARG A 69 6.38 27.91 -11.70
CA ARG A 69 5.09 28.30 -11.18
C ARG A 69 5.09 28.46 -9.67
N LYS A 70 6.26 28.35 -9.07
CA LYS A 70 6.45 28.52 -7.63
C LYS A 70 5.54 27.62 -6.81
N LYS A 71 5.42 26.39 -7.25
CA LYS A 71 4.60 25.43 -6.53
C LYS A 71 5.44 24.77 -5.46
N GLN A 72 4.95 24.80 -4.25
CA GLN A 72 5.62 24.19 -3.11
C GLN A 72 4.59 23.52 -2.23
N GLY A 73 5.04 22.64 -1.40
CA GLY A 73 4.15 21.97 -0.46
C GLY A 73 4.65 20.59 -0.14
N ARG A 74 3.83 19.86 0.58
CA ARG A 74 4.19 18.53 1.03
C ARG A 74 3.34 17.50 0.31
N VAL A 75 3.99 16.60 -0.41
CA VAL A 75 3.31 15.50 -1.06
C VAL A 75 3.39 14.31 -0.13
N LEU A 76 2.26 13.68 0.18
CA LEU A 76 2.27 12.48 0.99
C LEU A 76 2.13 11.27 0.10
N VAL A 77 3.03 10.32 0.25
CA VAL A 77 3.02 9.09 -0.52
C VAL A 77 2.93 7.92 0.43
N THR A 78 2.02 7.00 0.13
CA THR A 78 1.90 5.77 0.88
C THR A 78 2.47 4.66 0.04
N PHE A 79 3.24 3.78 0.65
CA PHE A 79 3.76 2.62 -0.06
C PHE A 79 3.86 1.46 0.91
N VAL A 80 4.07 0.27 0.37
CA VAL A 80 4.17 -0.92 1.20
C VAL A 80 5.61 -1.39 1.17
N VAL A 81 6.17 -1.65 2.35
CA VAL A 81 7.47 -2.30 2.46
C VAL A 81 7.16 -3.79 2.57
N GLU A 82 7.54 -4.52 1.54
CA GLU A 82 7.22 -5.95 1.46
C GLU A 82 8.08 -6.76 2.41
N LYS A 83 7.77 -8.03 2.53
CA LYS A 83 8.52 -8.91 3.43
C LYS A 83 9.98 -9.00 3.05
N ASP A 84 10.31 -8.85 1.77
CA ASP A 84 11.70 -8.87 1.33
C ASP A 84 12.34 -7.48 1.37
N GLY A 85 11.61 -6.49 1.85
CA GLY A 85 12.11 -5.12 1.95
C GLY A 85 11.86 -4.26 0.72
N SER A 86 11.36 -4.83 -0.36
CA SER A 86 11.11 -4.03 -1.55
C SER A 86 9.90 -3.12 -1.33
N VAL A 87 9.85 -2.03 -2.10
CA VAL A 87 8.77 -1.06 -1.99
C VAL A 87 7.77 -1.32 -3.12
N SER A 88 6.50 -1.34 -2.78
CA SER A 88 5.45 -1.57 -3.76
C SER A 88 4.24 -0.70 -3.48
N ASN A 89 3.30 -0.69 -4.41
CA ASN A 89 2.01 0.01 -4.23
C ASN A 89 2.17 1.48 -3.83
N ALA A 90 3.07 2.19 -4.48
CA ALA A 90 3.28 3.60 -4.17
C ALA A 90 2.13 4.43 -4.71
N VAL A 91 1.48 5.18 -3.85
CA VAL A 91 0.31 5.98 -4.20
C VAL A 91 0.42 7.34 -3.54
N VAL A 92 0.12 8.40 -4.27
CA VAL A 92 0.07 9.72 -3.69
C VAL A 92 -1.27 9.88 -3.00
N VAL A 93 -1.25 10.12 -1.70
CA VAL A 93 -2.48 10.29 -0.94
C VAL A 93 -2.78 11.76 -0.64
N LYS A 94 -1.81 12.64 -0.83
CA LYS A 94 -2.05 14.05 -0.74
C LYS A 94 -1.22 14.72 -1.83
N SER A 95 -1.90 15.28 -2.81
CA SER A 95 -1.26 15.87 -3.98
C SER A 95 -1.01 17.36 -3.77
N VAL A 96 0.01 17.88 -4.43
CA VAL A 96 0.28 19.32 -4.43
C VAL A 96 0.25 19.82 -5.86
N TRP A 97 1.01 19.21 -6.74
CA TRP A 97 1.14 19.63 -8.12
C TRP A 97 1.60 18.44 -8.93
N PRO A 98 1.08 18.24 -10.13
CA PRO A 98 1.36 16.98 -10.86
C PRO A 98 2.82 16.59 -10.97
N SER A 99 3.71 17.53 -11.29
CA SER A 99 5.11 17.17 -11.42
C SER A 99 5.78 16.90 -10.08
N LEU A 100 5.32 17.56 -9.01
CA LEU A 100 5.84 17.26 -7.69
C LEU A 100 5.38 15.88 -7.24
N ASP A 101 4.14 15.54 -7.54
CA ASP A 101 3.62 14.22 -7.21
C ASP A 101 4.39 13.14 -7.95
N ALA A 102 4.65 13.36 -9.24
CA ALA A 102 5.39 12.40 -10.05
C ALA A 102 6.81 12.23 -9.54
N GLU A 103 7.43 13.31 -9.12
CA GLU A 103 8.79 13.24 -8.60
C GLU A 103 8.84 12.45 -7.29
N ALA A 104 7.86 12.67 -6.41
CA ALA A 104 7.81 11.92 -5.16
C ALA A 104 7.68 10.42 -5.44
N LEU A 105 6.82 10.05 -6.39
CA LEU A 105 6.67 8.64 -6.74
C LEU A 105 7.95 8.08 -7.34
N ARG A 106 8.63 8.86 -8.16
CA ARG A 106 9.87 8.41 -8.76
C ARG A 106 10.91 8.09 -7.69
N VAL A 107 11.02 8.97 -6.70
CA VAL A 107 11.98 8.76 -5.63
C VAL A 107 11.65 7.52 -4.81
N VAL A 108 10.35 7.32 -4.52
CA VAL A 108 9.94 6.14 -3.78
C VAL A 108 10.31 4.87 -4.55
N ARG A 109 10.08 4.87 -5.85
CA ARG A 109 10.36 3.67 -6.66
C ARG A 109 11.85 3.43 -6.85
N ALA A 110 12.67 4.43 -6.60
CA ALA A 110 14.11 4.30 -6.72
C ALA A 110 14.79 3.86 -5.42
N MET A 111 14.03 3.69 -4.36
CA MET A 111 14.60 3.35 -3.07
C MET A 111 15.16 1.93 -3.04
N PRO A 112 16.26 1.71 -2.32
CA PRO A 112 16.78 0.36 -2.15
C PRO A 112 15.86 -0.43 -1.21
N LYS A 113 16.17 -1.68 -1.01
CA LYS A 113 15.37 -2.51 -0.11
C LYS A 113 15.53 -2.04 1.32
N TRP A 114 14.42 -2.04 2.02
CA TRP A 114 14.35 -1.66 3.43
C TRP A 114 14.51 -2.89 4.30
N ALA A 115 14.85 -2.68 5.56
CA ALA A 115 14.71 -3.75 6.54
C ALA A 115 13.22 -3.88 6.81
N PRO A 116 12.63 -5.06 6.60
CA PRO A 116 11.17 -5.18 6.71
C PRO A 116 10.68 -5.08 8.14
N GLY A 117 9.41 -4.75 8.28
CA GLY A 117 8.79 -4.70 9.59
C GLY A 117 8.55 -6.08 10.15
N LYS A 118 8.35 -6.16 11.45
CA LYS A 118 8.11 -7.43 12.11
C LYS A 118 6.98 -7.32 13.10
N GLN A 119 6.22 -8.40 13.21
CA GLN A 119 5.14 -8.51 14.15
C GLN A 119 5.21 -9.91 14.74
N ASN A 120 5.32 -10.00 16.08
CA ASN A 120 5.44 -11.28 16.75
C ASN A 120 6.62 -12.08 16.21
N GLY A 121 7.73 -11.39 15.95
CA GLY A 121 8.94 -12.05 15.46
C GLY A 121 8.91 -12.45 14.00
N LYS A 122 7.82 -12.19 13.31
CA LYS A 122 7.71 -12.57 11.90
C LYS A 122 7.75 -11.34 11.01
N VAL A 123 8.37 -11.50 9.85
CA VAL A 123 8.44 -10.43 8.87
C VAL A 123 7.06 -10.24 8.26
N VAL A 124 6.60 -9.00 8.18
CA VAL A 124 5.28 -8.70 7.62
C VAL A 124 5.37 -7.54 6.65
N ARG A 125 4.34 -7.39 5.83
CA ARG A 125 4.20 -6.24 4.94
C ARG A 125 3.71 -5.07 5.77
N VAL A 126 4.28 -3.89 5.56
CA VAL A 126 3.89 -2.71 6.33
C VAL A 126 3.60 -1.55 5.38
N LYS A 127 2.47 -0.90 5.60
CA LYS A 127 2.10 0.26 4.83
C LYS A 127 2.72 1.48 5.51
N PHE A 128 3.46 2.25 4.78
CA PHE A 128 4.20 3.37 5.33
C PHE A 128 3.85 4.64 4.57
N THR A 129 3.67 5.73 5.28
CA THR A 129 3.36 7.02 4.66
C THR A 129 4.53 7.94 4.87
N MET A 130 4.98 8.56 3.81
CA MET A 130 6.15 9.42 3.89
C MET A 130 5.86 10.78 3.26
N PRO A 131 6.23 11.87 3.94
CA PRO A 131 6.06 13.20 3.38
C PRO A 131 7.27 13.59 2.55
N PHE A 132 7.00 14.26 1.42
CA PHE A 132 8.06 14.79 0.58
C PHE A 132 7.86 16.30 0.53
N ASN A 133 8.76 17.03 1.15
CA ASN A 133 8.65 18.47 1.25
C ASN A 133 9.34 19.14 0.07
N PHE A 134 8.59 19.90 -0.69
CA PHE A 134 9.13 20.69 -1.79
C PHE A 134 9.04 22.17 -1.41
N ALA A 135 10.18 22.79 -1.25
CA ALA A 135 10.23 24.20 -0.86
C ALA A 135 11.27 24.90 -1.71
N LEU A 136 10.93 26.11 -2.17
CA LEU A 136 11.83 26.90 -2.99
C LEU A 136 12.71 27.80 -2.14
#